data_82887b4b817725bd834db1f8f3730856
#
_entry.id   82887b4b817725bd834db1f8f3730856
#
_cell.length_a   1.000
_cell.length_b   1.000
_cell.length_c   1.000
_cell.angle_alpha   90.00
_cell.angle_beta   90.00
_cell.angle_gamma   90.00
#
_symmetry.space_group_name_H-M   'P 1'
#
loop_
_entity.id
_entity.type
_entity.pdbx_description
1 polymer ?
#
loop_
_entity_poly.entity_id
_entity_poly.type
_entity_poly.pdbx_seq_one_letter_code
_entity_poly.pdbx_strand_id
1 'polypeptide(L)'
;DHDGGANRIFRRTSTVDPQAGLGAIARITRMSFRYPIMAGLALVATVAAVLMQLSIPVLLGRAVDQTQAVAASNAAPETLYPIATLLFCASVARGIFTLIQNYTAESVGHSLARDIRNLTYGKIQSLPFSFHDRTHSGDLITVGMLDLEGVRMFFSTALVRTVLLGLLIGLGATLLLSTNLTLGLLALSFVPFAGWRSTVMRLALRR
;
A
#
# COMPACT_ATOMS: atom_id res chain seq x y z
N ASP A 1 -27.08 -19.61 -34.55
CA ASP A 1 -27.52 -18.42 -33.84
C ASP A 1 -27.34 -18.55 -32.32
N HIS A 2 -26.17 -19.09 -31.90
CA HIS A 2 -25.86 -19.37 -30.48
C HIS A 2 -24.81 -18.43 -29.86
N ASP A 3 -24.29 -17.44 -30.61
CA ASP A 3 -23.14 -16.64 -30.18
C ASP A 3 -23.51 -15.25 -29.59
N GLY A 4 -24.79 -14.90 -29.57
CA GLY A 4 -25.26 -13.59 -29.12
C GLY A 4 -25.47 -13.42 -27.60
N GLY A 5 -25.52 -14.51 -26.85
CA GLY A 5 -25.85 -14.51 -25.40
C GLY A 5 -24.66 -14.21 -24.50
N ALA A 6 -23.54 -14.87 -24.75
CA ALA A 6 -22.32 -14.77 -23.95
C ALA A 6 -21.72 -13.35 -23.99
N ASN A 7 -21.75 -12.73 -25.18
CA ASN A 7 -21.21 -11.39 -25.38
C ASN A 7 -21.99 -10.27 -24.69
N ARG A 8 -23.25 -10.49 -24.33
CA ARG A 8 -24.09 -9.52 -23.60
C ARG A 8 -23.84 -9.54 -22.09
N ILE A 9 -23.46 -10.67 -21.53
CA ILE A 9 -23.14 -10.79 -20.11
C ILE A 9 -21.77 -10.14 -19.83
N PHE A 10 -20.79 -10.35 -20.69
CA PHE A 10 -19.45 -9.73 -20.59
C PHE A 10 -19.49 -8.21 -20.79
N ARG A 11 -20.40 -7.67 -21.62
CA ARG A 11 -20.55 -6.21 -21.81
C ARG A 11 -21.16 -5.48 -20.62
N ARG A 12 -21.89 -6.17 -19.75
CA ARG A 12 -22.52 -5.55 -18.56
C ARG A 12 -21.55 -5.36 -17.38
N THR A 13 -20.40 -6.04 -17.37
CA THR A 13 -19.41 -5.93 -16.30
C THR A 13 -18.37 -4.82 -16.51
N SER A 14 -18.38 -4.15 -17.66
CA SER A 14 -17.39 -3.11 -17.99
C SER A 14 -17.77 -1.69 -17.54
N THR A 15 -18.99 -1.45 -17.08
CA THR A 15 -19.35 -0.20 -16.39
C THR A 15 -19.22 -0.41 -14.88
N VAL A 16 -17.99 -0.35 -14.38
CA VAL A 16 -17.74 -0.27 -12.94
C VAL A 16 -18.39 1.03 -12.46
N ASP A 17 -19.54 0.90 -11.84
CA ASP A 17 -20.24 2.01 -11.19
C ASP A 17 -19.31 2.51 -10.05
N PRO A 18 -18.74 3.73 -10.13
CA PRO A 18 -17.75 4.18 -9.14
C PRO A 18 -18.32 4.20 -7.73
N GLN A 19 -19.63 4.32 -7.58
CA GLN A 19 -20.32 4.24 -6.29
C GLN A 19 -20.42 2.80 -5.76
N ALA A 20 -20.61 1.81 -6.63
CA ALA A 20 -20.56 0.40 -6.26
C ALA A 20 -19.14 -0.02 -5.84
N GLY A 21 -18.11 0.54 -6.49
CA GLY A 21 -16.70 0.30 -6.14
C GLY A 21 -16.34 0.82 -4.73
N LEU A 22 -16.74 2.04 -4.39
CA LEU A 22 -16.50 2.62 -3.05
C LEU A 22 -17.22 1.83 -1.95
N GLY A 23 -18.47 1.41 -2.20
CA GLY A 23 -19.23 0.57 -1.26
C GLY A 23 -18.60 -0.82 -1.05
N ALA A 24 -18.06 -1.42 -2.11
CA ALA A 24 -17.33 -2.68 -2.02
C ALA A 24 -16.02 -2.50 -1.21
N ILE A 25 -15.24 -1.47 -1.50
CA ILE A 25 -14.00 -1.15 -0.76
C ILE A 25 -14.30 -0.94 0.73
N ALA A 26 -15.33 -0.14 1.07
CA ALA A 26 -15.72 0.10 2.45
C ALA A 26 -16.16 -1.20 3.16
N ARG A 27 -16.91 -2.07 2.48
CA ARG A 27 -17.35 -3.36 3.01
C ARG A 27 -16.18 -4.31 3.24
N ILE A 28 -15.26 -4.35 2.31
CA ILE A 28 -14.05 -5.17 2.37
C ILE A 28 -13.12 -4.63 3.46
N THR A 29 -12.92 -3.31 3.58
CA THR A 29 -12.14 -2.70 4.67
C THR A 29 -12.76 -3.01 6.03
N ARG A 30 -14.10 -3.02 6.14
CA ARG A 30 -14.79 -3.43 7.36
C ARG A 30 -14.55 -4.89 7.74
N MET A 31 -14.38 -5.79 6.75
CA MET A 31 -14.00 -7.19 7.01
C MET A 31 -12.57 -7.32 7.54
N SER A 32 -11.66 -6.39 7.22
CA SER A 32 -10.30 -6.35 7.78
C SER A 32 -10.30 -6.15 9.29
N PHE A 33 -11.32 -5.49 9.85
CA PHE A 33 -11.49 -5.37 11.30
C PHE A 33 -11.78 -6.70 12.02
N ARG A 34 -11.96 -7.79 11.29
CA ARG A 34 -12.05 -9.14 11.86
C ARG A 34 -10.70 -9.66 12.38
N TYR A 35 -9.60 -9.06 11.89
CA TYR A 35 -8.23 -9.37 12.32
C TYR A 35 -7.55 -8.12 12.93
N PRO A 36 -8.08 -7.56 14.03
CA PRO A 36 -7.67 -6.25 14.54
C PRO A 36 -6.21 -6.25 15.02
N ILE A 37 -5.72 -7.36 15.56
CA ILE A 37 -4.36 -7.47 16.08
C ILE A 37 -3.34 -7.40 14.94
N MET A 38 -3.55 -8.18 13.86
CA MET A 38 -2.63 -8.19 12.72
C MET A 38 -2.68 -6.86 11.93
N ALA A 39 -3.89 -6.31 11.75
CA ALA A 39 -4.05 -5.01 11.10
C ALA A 39 -3.43 -3.87 11.93
N GLY A 40 -3.61 -3.91 13.25
CA GLY A 40 -2.97 -2.98 14.18
C GLY A 40 -1.45 -3.09 14.17
N LEU A 41 -0.91 -4.30 14.19
CA LEU A 41 0.53 -4.54 14.10
C LEU A 41 1.11 -4.06 12.77
N ALA A 42 0.42 -4.31 11.66
CA ALA A 42 0.82 -3.78 10.35
C ALA A 42 0.87 -2.26 10.34
N LEU A 43 -0.13 -1.59 10.94
CA LEU A 43 -0.19 -0.14 11.02
C LEU A 43 0.95 0.42 11.89
N VAL A 44 1.18 -0.14 13.08
CA VAL A 44 2.27 0.27 13.99
C VAL A 44 3.62 0.05 13.32
N ALA A 45 3.84 -1.11 12.67
CA ALA A 45 5.07 -1.38 11.94
C ALA A 45 5.26 -0.40 10.77
N THR A 46 4.18 -0.01 10.07
CA THR A 46 4.24 0.99 9.00
C THR A 46 4.68 2.35 9.54
N VAL A 47 4.08 2.81 10.64
CA VAL A 47 4.46 4.07 11.27
C VAL A 47 5.93 4.05 11.71
N ALA A 48 6.35 2.98 12.39
CA ALA A 48 7.75 2.81 12.83
C ALA A 48 8.72 2.78 11.63
N ALA A 49 8.40 2.06 10.56
CA ALA A 49 9.21 2.02 9.34
C ALA A 49 9.36 3.41 8.70
N VAL A 50 8.27 4.21 8.63
CA VAL A 50 8.29 5.57 8.08
C VAL A 50 9.12 6.51 8.97
N LEU A 51 8.99 6.43 10.29
CA LEU A 51 9.78 7.24 11.20
C LEU A 51 11.28 6.93 11.07
N MET A 52 11.66 5.65 10.99
CA MET A 52 13.04 5.26 10.74
C MET A 52 13.51 5.72 9.36
N GLN A 53 12.68 5.63 8.34
CA GLN A 53 12.99 6.12 7.00
C GLN A 53 13.26 7.63 6.96
N LEU A 54 12.47 8.42 7.66
CA LEU A 54 12.65 9.88 7.74
C LEU A 54 13.84 10.28 8.63
N SER A 55 14.23 9.44 9.57
CA SER A 55 15.40 9.68 10.40
C SER A 55 16.73 9.58 9.63
N ILE A 56 16.78 8.74 8.58
CA ILE A 56 18.00 8.52 7.80
C ILE A 56 18.53 9.80 7.13
N PRO A 57 17.74 10.58 6.36
CA PRO A 57 18.25 11.83 5.77
C PRO A 57 18.64 12.87 6.80
N VAL A 58 17.94 12.93 7.96
CA VAL A 58 18.30 13.83 9.05
C VAL A 58 19.65 13.47 9.65
N LEU A 59 19.89 12.19 9.91
CA LEU A 59 21.16 11.69 10.41
C LEU A 59 22.29 11.87 9.41
N LEU A 60 22.00 11.68 8.12
CA LEU A 60 22.95 11.91 7.05
C LEU A 60 23.37 13.38 6.96
N GLY A 61 22.41 14.31 7.09
CA GLY A 61 22.71 15.75 7.18
C GLY A 61 23.65 16.06 8.34
N ARG A 62 23.35 15.53 9.53
CA ARG A 62 24.25 15.69 10.70
C ARG A 62 25.64 15.07 10.49
N ALA A 63 25.72 13.94 9.79
CA ALA A 63 27.00 13.32 9.46
C ALA A 63 27.83 14.21 8.54
N VAL A 64 27.21 14.84 7.54
CA VAL A 64 27.89 15.78 6.64
C VAL A 64 28.37 17.03 7.39
N ASP A 65 27.52 17.63 8.22
CA ASP A 65 27.87 18.80 9.03
C ASP A 65 29.05 18.50 9.96
N GLN A 66 29.02 17.33 10.60
CA GLN A 66 30.11 16.90 11.50
C GLN A 66 31.38 16.61 10.76
N THR A 67 31.31 16.02 9.54
CA THR A 67 32.49 15.78 8.71
C THR A 67 33.16 17.09 8.29
N GLN A 68 32.37 18.11 7.96
CA GLN A 68 32.91 19.45 7.63
C GLN A 68 33.57 20.11 8.87
N ALA A 69 32.95 19.98 10.04
CA ALA A 69 33.49 20.51 11.28
C ALA A 69 34.85 19.83 11.64
N VAL A 70 34.95 18.51 11.49
CA VAL A 70 36.16 17.74 11.71
C VAL A 70 37.26 18.15 10.72
N ALA A 71 36.91 18.32 9.44
CA ALA A 71 37.86 18.75 8.42
C ALA A 71 38.40 20.18 8.66
N ALA A 72 37.56 21.07 9.21
CA ALA A 72 37.95 22.44 9.51
C ALA A 72 38.79 22.56 10.77
N SER A 73 38.63 21.68 11.77
CA SER A 73 39.25 21.75 13.09
C SER A 73 40.42 20.79 13.28
N ASN A 74 40.82 19.97 12.28
CA ASN A 74 41.75 18.87 12.39
C ASN A 74 41.43 17.93 13.60
N ALA A 75 40.16 17.82 13.96
CA ALA A 75 39.73 16.96 15.04
C ALA A 75 39.85 15.47 14.67
N ALA A 76 39.98 14.62 15.67
CA ALA A 76 40.10 13.19 15.45
C ALA A 76 38.80 12.62 14.79
N PRO A 77 38.95 11.69 13.80
CA PRO A 77 37.81 11.08 13.10
C PRO A 77 36.91 10.21 14.01
N GLU A 78 37.29 9.99 15.24
CA GLU A 78 36.54 9.20 16.23
C GLU A 78 35.17 9.77 16.53
N THR A 79 34.95 11.07 16.35
CA THR A 79 33.66 11.74 16.54
C THR A 79 32.61 11.33 15.51
N LEU A 80 33.00 10.69 14.40
CA LEU A 80 32.09 10.22 13.35
C LEU A 80 31.50 8.83 13.64
N TYR A 81 32.16 8.02 14.49
CA TYR A 81 31.65 6.66 14.80
C TYR A 81 30.28 6.61 15.39
N PRO A 82 29.85 7.49 16.33
CA PRO A 82 28.51 7.46 16.89
C PRO A 82 27.42 7.69 15.84
N ILE A 83 27.61 8.63 14.90
CA ILE A 83 26.65 8.91 13.85
C ILE A 83 26.59 7.74 12.85
N ALA A 84 27.72 7.17 12.48
CA ALA A 84 27.77 6.01 11.60
C ALA A 84 27.03 4.81 12.23
N THR A 85 27.26 4.55 13.52
CA THR A 85 26.56 3.50 14.27
C THR A 85 25.06 3.77 14.32
N LEU A 86 24.64 5.01 14.56
CA LEU A 86 23.23 5.40 14.63
C LEU A 86 22.54 5.24 13.27
N LEU A 87 23.22 5.63 12.18
CA LEU A 87 22.74 5.39 10.80
C LEU A 87 22.57 3.90 10.50
N PHE A 88 23.54 3.10 10.89
CA PHE A 88 23.49 1.65 10.73
C PHE A 88 22.30 1.05 11.50
N CYS A 89 22.17 1.40 12.78
CA CYS A 89 21.05 0.93 13.63
C CYS A 89 19.69 1.37 13.07
N ALA A 90 19.55 2.61 12.62
CA ALA A 90 18.32 3.12 12.02
C ALA A 90 17.96 2.37 10.73
N SER A 91 18.94 2.05 9.90
CA SER A 91 18.75 1.30 8.66
C SER A 91 18.33 -0.16 8.92
N VAL A 92 18.97 -0.82 9.90
CA VAL A 92 18.59 -2.17 10.32
C VAL A 92 17.20 -2.19 10.91
N ALA A 93 16.90 -1.25 11.81
CA ALA A 93 15.57 -1.13 12.44
C ALA A 93 14.47 -0.90 11.37
N ARG A 94 14.72 -0.01 10.40
CA ARG A 94 13.84 0.18 9.26
C ARG A 94 13.58 -1.13 8.50
N GLY A 95 14.64 -1.89 8.21
CA GLY A 95 14.53 -3.20 7.54
C GLY A 95 13.63 -4.17 8.30
N ILE A 96 13.80 -4.27 9.61
CA ILE A 96 13.01 -5.13 10.50
C ILE A 96 11.54 -4.69 10.50
N PHE A 97 11.26 -3.40 10.68
CA PHE A 97 9.88 -2.89 10.67
C PHE A 97 9.21 -3.08 9.30
N THR A 98 9.94 -2.89 8.20
CA THR A 98 9.43 -3.15 6.85
C THR A 98 9.10 -4.63 6.64
N LEU A 99 9.91 -5.54 7.17
CA LEU A 99 9.66 -6.97 7.12
C LEU A 99 8.40 -7.33 7.90
N ILE A 100 8.26 -6.84 9.12
CA ILE A 100 7.07 -7.06 9.97
C ILE A 100 5.81 -6.49 9.27
N GLN A 101 5.90 -5.28 8.71
CA GLN A 101 4.83 -4.63 7.97
C GLN A 101 4.35 -5.50 6.79
N ASN A 102 5.27 -5.94 5.93
CA ASN A 102 4.94 -6.74 4.76
C ASN A 102 4.37 -8.11 5.16
N TYR A 103 4.96 -8.78 6.13
CA TYR A 103 4.50 -10.07 6.61
C TYR A 103 3.08 -9.99 7.20
N THR A 104 2.81 -9.00 8.03
CA THR A 104 1.49 -8.83 8.64
C THR A 104 0.44 -8.40 7.61
N ALA A 105 0.79 -7.54 6.65
CA ALA A 105 -0.09 -7.14 5.56
C ALA A 105 -0.49 -8.33 4.67
N GLU A 106 0.48 -9.15 4.26
CA GLU A 106 0.22 -10.37 3.49
C GLU A 106 -0.62 -11.37 4.28
N SER A 107 -0.35 -11.55 5.57
CA SER A 107 -1.12 -12.44 6.44
C SER A 107 -2.59 -12.03 6.53
N VAL A 108 -2.88 -10.74 6.68
CA VAL A 108 -4.27 -10.21 6.64
C VAL A 108 -4.90 -10.46 5.27
N GLY A 109 -4.20 -10.16 4.18
CA GLY A 109 -4.68 -10.39 2.82
C GLY A 109 -5.04 -11.86 2.56
N HIS A 110 -4.19 -12.79 2.95
CA HIS A 110 -4.43 -14.23 2.81
C HIS A 110 -5.59 -14.72 3.67
N SER A 111 -5.71 -14.22 4.90
CA SER A 111 -6.81 -14.58 5.80
C SER A 111 -8.16 -14.13 5.25
N LEU A 112 -8.20 -12.91 4.74
CA LEU A 112 -9.40 -12.35 4.11
C LEU A 112 -9.79 -13.11 2.84
N ALA A 113 -8.83 -13.41 1.97
CA ALA A 113 -9.07 -14.21 0.76
C ALA A 113 -9.61 -15.60 1.10
N ARG A 114 -9.10 -16.23 2.16
CA ARG A 114 -9.61 -17.51 2.67
C ARG A 114 -11.06 -17.40 3.14
N ASP A 115 -11.39 -16.37 3.92
CA ASP A 115 -12.75 -16.17 4.43
C ASP A 115 -13.74 -15.96 3.28
N ILE A 116 -13.39 -15.12 2.29
CA ILE A 116 -14.24 -14.86 1.13
C ILE A 116 -14.40 -16.15 0.29
N ARG A 117 -13.32 -16.92 0.11
CA ARG A 117 -13.38 -18.19 -0.59
C ARG A 117 -14.37 -19.16 0.07
N ASN A 118 -14.29 -19.32 1.39
CA ASN A 118 -15.19 -20.18 2.13
C ASN A 118 -16.65 -19.73 2.03
N LEU A 119 -16.91 -18.42 2.10
CA LEU A 119 -18.26 -17.85 1.91
C LEU A 119 -18.77 -18.11 0.49
N THR A 120 -17.94 -17.94 -0.52
CA THR A 120 -18.28 -18.18 -1.92
C THR A 120 -18.58 -19.66 -2.16
N TYR A 121 -17.74 -20.56 -1.67
CA TYR A 121 -17.97 -22.01 -1.74
C TYR A 121 -19.28 -22.42 -1.07
N GLY A 122 -19.52 -21.97 0.16
CA GLY A 122 -20.77 -22.25 0.87
C GLY A 122 -22.01 -21.74 0.10
N LYS A 123 -21.89 -20.58 -0.55
CA LYS A 123 -22.96 -20.03 -1.37
C LYS A 123 -23.22 -20.87 -2.63
N ILE A 124 -22.15 -21.24 -3.34
CA ILE A 124 -22.25 -22.07 -4.56
C ILE A 124 -22.90 -23.42 -4.21
N GLN A 125 -22.51 -24.07 -3.13
CA GLN A 125 -23.08 -25.36 -2.71
C GLN A 125 -24.58 -25.25 -2.30
N SER A 126 -25.03 -24.08 -1.88
CA SER A 126 -26.43 -23.85 -1.51
C SER A 126 -27.34 -23.54 -2.71
N LEU A 127 -26.80 -23.45 -3.92
CA LEU A 127 -27.59 -23.18 -5.13
C LEU A 127 -28.21 -24.45 -5.68
N PRO A 128 -29.44 -24.39 -6.26
CA PRO A 128 -30.12 -25.54 -6.83
C PRO A 128 -29.38 -26.12 -8.05
N PHE A 129 -29.60 -27.40 -8.33
CA PHE A 129 -28.99 -28.12 -9.45
C PHE A 129 -29.22 -27.44 -10.81
N SER A 130 -30.38 -26.79 -11.02
CA SER A 130 -30.69 -26.05 -12.23
C SER A 130 -29.76 -24.88 -12.52
N PHE A 131 -29.07 -24.35 -11.51
CA PHE A 131 -28.02 -23.34 -11.69
C PHE A 131 -26.72 -23.97 -12.20
N HIS A 132 -26.35 -25.13 -11.68
CA HIS A 132 -25.14 -25.86 -12.08
C HIS A 132 -25.24 -26.39 -13.51
N ASP A 133 -26.42 -26.75 -13.99
CA ASP A 133 -26.63 -27.20 -15.37
C ASP A 133 -26.50 -26.06 -16.40
N ARG A 134 -26.75 -24.82 -15.99
CA ARG A 134 -26.67 -23.65 -16.87
C ARG A 134 -25.36 -22.89 -16.83
N THR A 135 -24.52 -23.14 -15.84
CA THR A 135 -23.29 -22.40 -15.64
C THR A 135 -22.09 -23.35 -15.75
N HIS A 136 -21.17 -23.05 -16.67
CA HIS A 136 -19.97 -23.88 -16.82
C HIS A 136 -19.13 -23.81 -15.56
N SER A 137 -18.77 -24.96 -15.01
CA SER A 137 -17.95 -25.07 -13.79
C SER A 137 -16.62 -24.31 -13.89
N GLY A 138 -16.06 -24.21 -15.10
CA GLY A 138 -14.85 -23.44 -15.37
C GLY A 138 -15.00 -21.93 -15.11
N ASP A 139 -16.14 -21.34 -15.45
CA ASP A 139 -16.40 -19.90 -15.23
C ASP A 139 -16.52 -19.59 -13.74
N LEU A 140 -17.17 -20.47 -12.97
CA LEU A 140 -17.29 -20.34 -11.51
C LEU A 140 -15.93 -20.43 -10.80
N ILE A 141 -15.06 -21.32 -11.26
CA ILE A 141 -13.70 -21.48 -10.73
C ILE A 141 -12.85 -20.25 -11.08
N THR A 142 -12.95 -19.76 -12.30
CA THR A 142 -12.16 -18.62 -12.78
C THR A 142 -12.53 -17.34 -12.03
N VAL A 143 -13.82 -17.04 -11.87
CA VAL A 143 -14.31 -15.92 -11.08
C VAL A 143 -13.89 -16.07 -9.61
N GLY A 144 -14.04 -17.27 -9.03
CA GLY A 144 -13.66 -17.54 -7.65
C GLY A 144 -12.14 -17.45 -7.38
N MET A 145 -11.29 -17.69 -8.37
CA MET A 145 -9.83 -17.60 -8.19
C MET A 145 -9.26 -16.21 -8.52
N LEU A 146 -9.63 -15.63 -9.66
CA LEU A 146 -9.04 -14.36 -10.13
C LEU A 146 -9.53 -13.16 -9.31
N ASP A 147 -10.82 -13.11 -8.98
CA ASP A 147 -11.38 -12.00 -8.20
C ASP A 147 -10.87 -12.02 -6.75
N LEU A 148 -10.68 -13.21 -6.17
CA LEU A 148 -10.10 -13.36 -4.82
C LEU A 148 -8.64 -12.93 -4.76
N GLU A 149 -7.85 -13.20 -5.79
CA GLU A 149 -6.47 -12.74 -5.87
C GLU A 149 -6.42 -11.20 -5.96
N GLY A 150 -7.33 -10.59 -6.72
CA GLY A 150 -7.48 -9.13 -6.77
C GLY A 150 -7.78 -8.52 -5.38
N VAL A 151 -8.66 -9.14 -4.61
CA VAL A 151 -8.97 -8.72 -3.23
C VAL A 151 -7.75 -8.86 -2.33
N ARG A 152 -7.03 -9.98 -2.40
CA ARG A 152 -5.79 -10.20 -1.64
C ARG A 152 -4.77 -9.12 -1.92
N MET A 153 -4.48 -8.88 -3.20
CA MET A 153 -3.51 -7.85 -3.63
C MET A 153 -3.94 -6.43 -3.21
N PHE A 154 -5.23 -6.14 -3.19
CA PHE A 154 -5.72 -4.85 -2.72
C PHE A 154 -5.36 -4.61 -1.26
N PHE A 155 -5.56 -5.61 -0.39
CA PHE A 155 -5.25 -5.48 1.04
C PHE A 155 -3.76 -5.50 1.32
N SER A 156 -3.04 -6.47 0.77
CA SER A 156 -1.61 -6.62 1.06
C SER A 156 -0.76 -5.50 0.47
N THR A 157 -1.15 -4.96 -0.68
CA THR A 157 -0.31 -3.99 -1.39
C THR A 157 -0.92 -2.60 -1.44
N ALA A 158 -2.16 -2.45 -1.93
CA ALA A 158 -2.71 -1.12 -2.20
C ALA A 158 -3.02 -0.34 -0.91
N LEU A 159 -3.67 -0.97 0.07
CA LEU A 159 -4.07 -0.31 1.32
C LEU A 159 -2.84 0.09 2.13
N VAL A 160 -1.90 -0.84 2.33
CA VAL A 160 -0.68 -0.58 3.09
C VAL A 160 0.18 0.49 2.42
N ARG A 161 0.34 0.43 1.09
CA ARG A 161 1.06 1.48 0.35
C ARG A 161 0.40 2.84 0.41
N THR A 162 -0.93 2.90 0.38
CA THR A 162 -1.65 4.17 0.50
C THR A 162 -1.42 4.79 1.87
N VAL A 163 -1.49 4.00 2.95
CA VAL A 163 -1.19 4.47 4.31
C VAL A 163 0.27 4.92 4.42
N LEU A 164 1.21 4.11 3.91
CA LEU A 164 2.64 4.43 3.91
C LEU A 164 2.92 5.74 3.18
N LEU A 165 2.38 5.92 1.98
CA LEU A 165 2.54 7.15 1.20
C LEU A 165 1.91 8.36 1.90
N GLY A 166 0.72 8.20 2.47
CA GLY A 166 0.07 9.27 3.22
C GLY A 166 0.89 9.72 4.44
N LEU A 167 1.41 8.77 5.21
CA LEU A 167 2.29 9.05 6.33
C LEU A 167 3.61 9.69 5.89
N LEU A 168 4.22 9.17 4.81
CA LEU A 168 5.49 9.67 4.31
C LEU A 168 5.36 11.10 3.78
N ILE A 169 4.28 11.40 3.06
CA ILE A 169 4.00 12.76 2.60
C ILE A 169 3.69 13.67 3.78
N GLY A 170 2.82 13.24 4.71
CA GLY A 170 2.41 14.05 5.86
C GLY A 170 3.59 14.36 6.80
N LEU A 171 4.29 13.33 7.26
CA LEU A 171 5.43 13.49 8.17
C LEU A 171 6.65 14.10 7.46
N GLY A 172 6.87 13.75 6.18
CA GLY A 172 7.94 14.34 5.38
C GLY A 172 7.70 15.82 5.12
N ALA A 173 6.46 16.22 4.82
CA ALA A 173 6.09 17.63 4.66
C ALA A 173 6.30 18.42 5.95
N THR A 174 5.86 17.90 7.10
CA THR A 174 6.07 18.57 8.40
C THR A 174 7.55 18.73 8.73
N LEU A 175 8.36 17.70 8.48
CA LEU A 175 9.80 17.75 8.68
C LEU A 175 10.45 18.81 7.77
N LEU A 176 10.08 18.83 6.49
CA LEU A 176 10.65 19.76 5.51
C LEU A 176 10.29 21.22 5.84
N LEU A 177 9.03 21.47 6.18
CA LEU A 177 8.56 22.80 6.57
C LEU A 177 9.19 23.30 7.88
N SER A 178 9.47 22.40 8.82
CA SER A 178 10.14 22.72 10.07
C SER A 178 11.62 23.07 9.91
N THR A 179 12.27 22.52 8.85
CA THR A 179 13.69 22.76 8.60
C THR A 179 13.90 24.05 7.80
N ASN A 180 13.14 24.26 6.72
CA ASN A 180 13.19 25.48 5.92
C ASN A 180 11.85 25.67 5.17
N LEU A 181 11.12 26.72 5.55
CA LEU A 181 9.80 27.01 5.02
C LEU A 181 9.80 27.21 3.50
N THR A 182 10.80 27.92 2.97
CA THR A 182 10.90 28.25 1.54
C THR A 182 11.15 26.99 0.71
N LEU A 183 12.11 26.17 1.11
CA LEU A 183 12.41 24.90 0.44
C LEU A 183 11.25 23.91 0.59
N GLY A 184 10.60 23.86 1.75
CA GLY A 184 9.44 23.03 2.02
C GLY A 184 8.26 23.34 1.11
N LEU A 185 7.92 24.62 0.96
CA LEU A 185 6.85 25.06 0.05
C LEU A 185 7.17 24.76 -1.40
N LEU A 186 8.40 24.96 -1.83
CA LEU A 186 8.84 24.69 -3.20
C LEU A 186 8.78 23.19 -3.53
N ALA A 187 9.22 22.33 -2.60
CA ALA A 187 9.13 20.87 -2.74
C ALA A 187 7.67 20.37 -2.73
N LEU A 188 6.82 20.91 -1.83
CA LEU A 188 5.41 20.54 -1.75
C LEU A 188 4.62 20.99 -3.00
N SER A 189 4.99 22.09 -3.66
CA SER A 189 4.34 22.53 -4.90
C SER A 189 4.50 21.53 -6.06
N PHE A 190 5.54 20.68 -6.00
CA PHE A 190 5.76 19.65 -7.01
C PHE A 190 4.77 18.46 -6.88
N VAL A 191 4.24 18.20 -5.68
CA VAL A 191 3.31 17.08 -5.44
C VAL A 191 2.00 17.22 -6.23
N PRO A 192 1.27 18.36 -6.16
CA PRO A 192 0.05 18.55 -6.95
C PRO A 192 0.34 18.59 -8.45
N PHE A 193 1.49 19.14 -8.87
CA PHE A 193 1.90 19.14 -10.27
C PHE A 193 2.10 17.72 -10.82
N ALA A 194 2.80 16.86 -10.09
CA ALA A 194 3.00 15.46 -10.45
C ALA A 194 1.67 14.68 -10.49
N GLY A 195 0.78 14.93 -9.53
CA GLY A 195 -0.56 14.35 -9.48
C GLY A 195 -1.41 14.74 -10.70
N TRP A 196 -1.41 16.02 -11.05
CA TRP A 196 -2.14 16.53 -12.22
C TRP A 196 -1.62 15.90 -13.52
N ARG A 197 -0.32 15.89 -13.72
CA ARG A 197 0.30 15.30 -14.92
C ARG A 197 0.01 13.79 -15.04
N SER A 198 0.05 13.07 -13.92
CA SER A 198 -0.32 11.64 -13.88
C SER A 198 -1.78 11.41 -14.29
N THR A 199 -2.69 12.27 -13.85
CA THR A 199 -4.12 12.19 -14.17
C THR A 199 -4.39 12.47 -15.65
N VAL A 200 -3.76 13.51 -16.20
CA VAL A 200 -3.87 13.87 -17.62
C VAL A 200 -3.35 12.74 -18.51
N MET A 201 -2.22 12.13 -18.13
CA MET A 201 -1.62 11.03 -18.90
C MET A 201 -2.50 9.76 -18.90
N ARG A 202 -3.15 9.46 -17.77
CA ARG A 202 -4.13 8.35 -17.69
C ARG A 202 -5.35 8.57 -18.58
N LEU A 203 -5.84 9.82 -18.67
CA LEU A 203 -6.95 10.17 -19.54
C LEU A 203 -6.58 10.10 -21.03
N ALA A 204 -5.34 10.47 -21.38
CA ALA A 204 -4.84 10.39 -22.75
C ALA A 204 -4.65 8.93 -23.23
N LEU A 205 -4.25 8.03 -22.34
CA LEU A 205 -4.07 6.59 -22.66
C LEU A 205 -5.38 5.79 -22.73
N ARG A 206 -6.50 6.37 -22.28
CA ARG A 206 -7.84 5.76 -22.39
C ARG A 206 -8.59 6.09 -23.69
N ARG A 207 -8.02 6.93 -24.55
CA ARG A 207 -8.50 7.23 -25.91
C ARG A 207 -7.76 6.38 -26.93
#